data_c8d1bab1b8aad7390acac11438540387
#
_entry.id   c8d1bab1b8aad7390acac11438540387
#
_cell.length_a   1.000
_cell.length_b   1.000
_cell.length_c   1.000
_cell.angle_alpha   90.00
_cell.angle_beta   90.00
_cell.angle_gamma   90.00
#
_symmetry.space_group_name_H-M   'P 1'
#
loop_
_entity.id
_entity.type
_entity.pdbx_description
1 polymer ?
#
loop_
_entity_poly.entity_id
_entity_poly.type
_entity_poly.pdbx_seq_one_letter_code
_entity_poly.pdbx_strand_id
1 'polypeptide(L)'
;MKLNIVLYQPEIALNLGNIIRISACFNANLHIIEPCGFPMDMQKIKRASLDYYDKVKIYRYKDFNEFLTMKAKSNIYLLTTKSVNKYYQSKLDLNGYYIFGRESKGVSDEVSNKIKNTLTIPLKENCRSLNLANSVAIISAEISKQNNYNNLI
;
A
#
# COMPACT_ATOMS: atom_id res chain seq x y z
N MET A 1 -3.65 16.93 4.14
CA MET A 1 -3.65 15.92 3.05
C MET A 1 -2.85 14.72 3.51
N LYS A 2 -3.27 13.49 3.26
CA LYS A 2 -2.59 12.28 3.74
C LYS A 2 -2.55 11.21 2.68
N LEU A 3 -1.37 10.66 2.44
CA LEU A 3 -1.15 9.46 1.65
C LEU A 3 -1.91 8.27 2.27
N ASN A 4 -2.53 7.42 1.44
CA ASN A 4 -3.21 6.21 1.90
C ASN A 4 -2.58 4.96 1.27
N ILE A 5 -1.89 4.19 2.09
CA ILE A 5 -1.29 2.90 1.73
C ILE A 5 -2.32 1.81 2.01
N VAL A 6 -2.58 0.96 1.02
CA VAL A 6 -3.57 -0.13 1.13
C VAL A 6 -2.88 -1.46 0.88
N LEU A 7 -2.95 -2.35 1.86
CA LEU A 7 -2.42 -3.71 1.75
C LEU A 7 -3.57 -4.69 1.50
N TYR A 8 -3.53 -5.36 0.35
CA TYR A 8 -4.49 -6.39 0.00
C TYR A 8 -4.02 -7.74 0.53
N GLN A 9 -4.66 -8.24 1.57
CA GLN A 9 -4.42 -9.56 2.17
C GLN A 9 -2.92 -9.85 2.43
N PRO A 10 -2.20 -9.02 3.18
CA PRO A 10 -0.78 -9.22 3.42
C PRO A 10 -0.52 -10.57 4.09
N GLU A 11 0.56 -11.25 3.70
CA GLU A 11 0.86 -12.63 4.11
C GLU A 11 1.99 -12.72 5.14
N ILE A 12 2.84 -11.70 5.25
CA ILE A 12 4.06 -11.71 6.08
C ILE A 12 4.00 -10.62 7.14
N ALA A 13 3.92 -11.02 8.41
CA ALA A 13 3.80 -10.11 9.54
C ALA A 13 4.96 -9.12 9.65
N LEU A 14 6.19 -9.54 9.31
CA LEU A 14 7.38 -8.67 9.33
C LEU A 14 7.25 -7.52 8.31
N ASN A 15 6.69 -7.78 7.15
CA ASN A 15 6.40 -6.73 6.17
C ASN A 15 5.41 -5.71 6.71
N LEU A 16 4.36 -6.14 7.41
CA LEU A 16 3.41 -5.24 8.04
C LEU A 16 4.09 -4.32 9.06
N GLY A 17 4.96 -4.84 9.94
CA GLY A 17 5.72 -4.04 10.89
C GLY A 17 6.59 -2.97 10.21
N ASN A 18 7.30 -3.34 9.15
CA ASN A 18 8.11 -2.41 8.36
C ASN A 18 7.23 -1.35 7.66
N ILE A 19 6.07 -1.74 7.13
CA ILE A 19 5.15 -0.82 6.46
C ILE A 19 4.51 0.16 7.45
N ILE A 20 4.22 -0.25 8.67
CA ILE A 20 3.77 0.67 9.72
C ILE A 20 4.83 1.76 9.97
N ARG A 21 6.11 1.38 10.05
CA ARG A 21 7.20 2.34 10.18
C ARG A 21 7.28 3.28 8.97
N ILE A 22 7.22 2.76 7.76
CA ILE A 22 7.18 3.56 6.52
C ILE A 22 6.00 4.53 6.54
N SER A 23 4.80 4.05 6.90
CA SER A 23 3.59 4.86 6.99
C SER A 23 3.75 6.02 7.98
N ALA A 24 4.36 5.77 9.13
CA ALA A 24 4.66 6.82 10.10
C ALA A 24 5.63 7.87 9.52
N CYS A 25 6.72 7.41 8.88
CA CYS A 25 7.75 8.29 8.30
C CYS A 25 7.20 9.18 7.17
N PHE A 26 6.23 8.68 6.40
CA PHE A 26 5.59 9.42 5.31
C PHE A 26 4.26 10.07 5.69
N ASN A 27 3.90 10.10 6.99
CA ASN A 27 2.62 10.62 7.49
C ASN A 27 1.42 10.05 6.72
N ALA A 28 1.44 8.75 6.50
CA ALA A 28 0.42 8.01 5.75
C ALA A 28 -0.58 7.31 6.67
N ASN A 29 -1.80 7.16 6.18
CA ASN A 29 -2.76 6.19 6.74
C ASN A 29 -2.47 4.81 6.17
N LEU A 30 -2.68 3.77 6.97
CA LEU A 30 -2.56 2.39 6.55
C LEU A 30 -3.92 1.71 6.53
N HIS A 31 -4.24 1.09 5.42
CA HIS A 31 -5.48 0.36 5.19
C HIS A 31 -5.15 -1.11 4.95
N ILE A 32 -5.81 -2.03 5.67
CA ILE A 32 -5.57 -3.47 5.58
C ILE A 32 -6.87 -4.14 5.17
N ILE A 33 -6.84 -4.81 4.01
CA ILE A 33 -7.95 -5.62 3.50
C ILE A 33 -7.68 -7.06 3.90
N GLU A 34 -8.57 -7.63 4.71
CA GLU A 34 -8.47 -9.00 5.20
C GLU A 34 -9.04 -10.02 4.19
N PRO A 35 -8.76 -11.33 4.35
CA PRO A 35 -7.95 -11.94 5.42
C PRO A 35 -6.45 -11.75 5.23
N CYS A 36 -5.71 -11.68 6.35
CA CYS A 36 -4.25 -11.72 6.34
C CYS A 36 -3.74 -13.17 6.42
N GLY A 37 -2.56 -13.45 5.87
CA GLY A 37 -1.91 -14.76 5.93
C GLY A 37 -1.25 -15.08 7.30
N PHE A 38 -1.47 -14.23 8.31
CA PHE A 38 -0.96 -14.40 9.67
C PHE A 38 -2.01 -13.91 10.67
N PRO A 39 -1.97 -14.39 11.95
CA PRO A 39 -2.86 -13.88 12.97
C PRO A 39 -2.63 -12.39 13.22
N MET A 40 -3.71 -11.60 13.22
CA MET A 40 -3.68 -10.18 13.55
C MET A 40 -3.56 -9.98 15.06
N ASP A 41 -2.46 -10.48 15.63
CA ASP A 41 -2.09 -10.22 17.01
C ASP A 41 -1.51 -8.81 17.12
N MET A 42 -2.33 -7.88 17.57
CA MET A 42 -1.97 -6.46 17.66
C MET A 42 -0.79 -6.22 18.59
N GLN A 43 -0.59 -7.04 19.64
CA GLN A 43 0.56 -6.89 20.52
C GLN A 43 1.87 -7.26 19.81
N LYS A 44 1.87 -8.34 19.03
CA LYS A 44 3.05 -8.73 18.22
C LYS A 44 3.35 -7.72 17.13
N ILE A 45 2.34 -7.22 16.46
CA ILE A 45 2.46 -6.17 15.43
C ILE A 45 3.01 -4.88 16.06
N LYS A 46 2.50 -4.47 17.23
CA LYS A 46 2.98 -3.30 17.96
C LYS A 46 4.46 -3.45 18.35
N ARG A 47 4.88 -4.64 18.81
CA ARG A 47 6.30 -4.92 19.11
C ARG A 47 7.17 -4.85 17.86
N ALA A 48 6.72 -5.40 16.73
CA ALA A 48 7.47 -5.40 15.47
C ALA A 48 7.60 -4.00 14.86
N SER A 49 6.63 -3.13 15.09
CA SER A 49 6.61 -1.75 14.58
C SER A 49 7.23 -0.73 15.55
N LEU A 50 7.72 -1.18 16.72
CA LEU A 50 8.31 -0.33 17.78
C LEU A 50 7.34 0.81 18.15
N ASP A 51 7.86 2.00 18.40
CA ASP A 51 7.12 3.22 18.77
C ASP A 51 6.37 3.88 17.58
N TYR A 52 6.45 3.30 16.37
CA TYR A 52 5.77 3.84 15.20
C TYR A 52 4.29 3.48 15.13
N TYR A 53 3.85 2.41 15.80
CA TYR A 53 2.47 1.95 15.76
C TYR A 53 1.46 3.05 16.13
N ASP A 54 1.69 3.75 17.23
CA ASP A 54 0.80 4.77 17.77
C ASP A 54 0.80 6.07 16.91
N LYS A 55 1.70 6.18 15.93
CA LYS A 55 1.82 7.32 15.00
C LYS A 55 1.04 7.12 13.70
N VAL A 56 0.46 5.94 13.47
CA VAL A 56 -0.23 5.59 12.23
C VAL A 56 -1.69 5.29 12.48
N LYS A 57 -2.57 5.91 11.70
CA LYS A 57 -3.98 5.49 11.68
C LYS A 57 -4.12 4.23 10.83
N ILE A 58 -4.56 3.14 11.45
CA ILE A 58 -4.76 1.85 10.79
C ILE A 58 -6.26 1.58 10.66
N TYR A 59 -6.69 1.33 9.43
CA TYR A 59 -8.07 0.97 9.09
C TYR A 59 -8.08 -0.47 8.60
N ARG A 60 -9.09 -1.25 9.01
CA ARG A 60 -9.25 -2.65 8.62
C ARG A 60 -10.58 -2.83 7.89
N TYR A 61 -10.56 -3.64 6.85
CA TYR A 61 -11.73 -3.99 6.04
C TYR A 61 -11.85 -5.51 6.00
N LYS A 62 -13.06 -6.05 6.18
CA LYS A 62 -13.30 -7.50 6.16
C LYS A 62 -12.98 -8.12 4.79
N ASP A 63 -13.14 -7.34 3.72
CA ASP A 63 -12.88 -7.74 2.34
C ASP A 63 -12.70 -6.54 1.40
N PHE A 64 -12.35 -6.83 0.16
CA PHE A 64 -12.14 -5.81 -0.86
C PHE A 64 -13.43 -5.05 -1.25
N ASN A 65 -14.59 -5.71 -1.21
CA ASN A 65 -15.86 -5.05 -1.55
C ASN A 65 -16.24 -3.99 -0.52
N GLU A 66 -16.03 -4.26 0.76
CA GLU A 66 -16.21 -3.27 1.82
C GLU A 66 -15.30 -2.05 1.60
N PHE A 67 -14.01 -2.29 1.30
CA PHE A 67 -13.07 -1.22 0.99
C PHE A 67 -13.54 -0.37 -0.20
N LEU A 68 -13.92 -1.00 -1.32
CA LEU A 68 -14.43 -0.28 -2.51
C LEU A 68 -15.66 0.55 -2.21
N THR A 69 -16.62 -0.01 -1.47
CA THR A 69 -17.85 0.70 -1.10
C THR A 69 -17.55 1.94 -0.28
N MET A 70 -16.66 1.83 0.71
CA MET A 70 -16.28 2.95 1.56
C MET A 70 -15.43 4.00 0.84
N LYS A 71 -14.73 3.64 -0.24
CA LYS A 71 -13.81 4.51 -0.99
C LYS A 71 -14.26 4.80 -2.43
N ALA A 72 -15.53 4.59 -2.74
CA ALA A 72 -16.09 4.69 -4.09
C ALA A 72 -15.84 6.02 -4.82
N LYS A 73 -15.66 7.12 -4.09
CA LYS A 73 -15.39 8.46 -4.65
C LYS A 73 -13.89 8.83 -4.66
N SER A 74 -13.02 7.90 -4.31
CA SER A 74 -11.59 8.16 -4.17
C SER A 74 -10.82 7.72 -5.41
N ASN A 75 -9.67 8.35 -5.65
CA ASN A 75 -8.71 7.87 -6.64
C ASN A 75 -8.00 6.64 -6.09
N ILE A 76 -8.20 5.49 -6.73
CA ILE A 76 -7.61 4.22 -6.34
C ILE A 76 -6.63 3.77 -7.41
N TYR A 77 -5.42 3.40 -7.00
CA TYR A 77 -4.33 2.93 -7.84
C TYR A 77 -3.91 1.53 -7.40
N LEU A 78 -3.68 0.64 -8.35
CA LEU A 78 -3.12 -0.69 -8.09
C LEU A 78 -1.66 -0.76 -8.54
N LEU A 79 -0.77 -1.09 -7.61
CA LEU A 79 0.62 -1.41 -7.91
C LEU A 79 0.71 -2.87 -8.38
N THR A 80 1.12 -3.08 -9.62
CA THR A 80 1.21 -4.41 -10.22
C THR A 80 2.32 -4.45 -11.27
N THR A 81 3.05 -5.56 -11.34
CA THR A 81 4.07 -5.80 -12.37
C THR A 81 3.48 -5.98 -13.76
N LYS A 82 2.15 -6.15 -13.87
CA LYS A 82 1.44 -6.30 -15.15
C LYS A 82 1.08 -4.96 -15.82
N SER A 83 1.22 -3.84 -15.12
CA SER A 83 0.92 -2.52 -15.68
C SER A 83 2.01 -2.05 -16.62
N VAL A 84 1.62 -1.31 -17.66
CA VAL A 84 2.53 -0.58 -18.54
C VAL A 84 2.82 0.85 -18.06
N ASN A 85 1.99 1.37 -17.15
CA ASN A 85 2.09 2.73 -16.64
C ASN A 85 3.15 2.81 -15.53
N LYS A 86 4.27 3.42 -15.84
CA LYS A 86 5.37 3.58 -14.88
C LYS A 86 5.02 4.64 -13.84
N TYR A 87 5.21 4.33 -12.56
CA TYR A 87 4.82 5.20 -11.45
C TYR A 87 5.42 6.61 -11.56
N TYR A 88 6.67 6.74 -11.96
CA TYR A 88 7.39 8.02 -12.05
C TYR A 88 7.00 8.87 -13.27
N GLN A 89 6.27 8.31 -14.23
CA GLN A 89 5.73 9.00 -15.40
C GLN A 89 4.25 9.35 -15.24
N SER A 90 3.64 8.88 -14.16
CA SER A 90 2.23 9.10 -13.86
C SER A 90 2.05 10.21 -12.84
N LYS A 91 0.99 11.00 -12.96
CA LYS A 91 0.62 11.97 -11.93
C LYS A 91 0.00 11.23 -10.75
N LEU A 92 0.63 11.35 -9.58
CA LEU A 92 0.22 10.67 -8.35
C LEU A 92 -0.51 11.64 -7.41
N ASP A 93 -1.72 11.27 -7.02
CA ASP A 93 -2.55 12.05 -6.10
C ASP A 93 -2.12 11.78 -4.64
N LEU A 94 -1.79 12.83 -3.90
CA LEU A 94 -1.42 12.71 -2.48
C LEU A 94 -2.53 12.09 -1.63
N ASN A 95 -3.79 12.34 -1.97
CA ASN A 95 -4.94 11.76 -1.26
C ASN A 95 -5.43 10.43 -1.87
N GLY A 96 -4.73 9.91 -2.88
CA GLY A 96 -5.04 8.64 -3.53
C GLY A 96 -4.84 7.45 -2.61
N TYR A 97 -5.50 6.35 -2.93
CA TYR A 97 -5.38 5.05 -2.27
C TYR A 97 -4.53 4.13 -3.14
N TYR A 98 -3.37 3.73 -2.64
CA TYR A 98 -2.39 2.92 -3.37
C TYR A 98 -2.41 1.49 -2.84
N ILE A 99 -2.94 0.57 -3.65
CA ILE A 99 -3.11 -0.84 -3.29
C ILE A 99 -1.87 -1.62 -3.69
N PHE A 100 -1.34 -2.35 -2.74
CA PHE A 100 -0.26 -3.33 -2.89
C PHE A 100 -0.83 -4.72 -2.65
N GLY A 101 -0.58 -5.63 -3.58
CA GLY A 101 -1.08 -7.00 -3.52
C GLY A 101 -0.30 -7.90 -2.54
N ARG A 102 -0.78 -9.14 -2.41
CA ARG A 102 -0.12 -10.19 -1.62
C ARG A 102 1.31 -10.42 -2.11
N GLU A 103 2.19 -10.79 -1.18
CA GLU A 103 3.60 -11.05 -1.48
C GLU A 103 3.78 -12.19 -2.49
N SER A 104 2.97 -13.24 -2.43
CA SER A 104 3.10 -14.42 -3.29
C SER A 104 2.47 -14.27 -4.67
N LYS A 105 1.31 -13.63 -4.79
CA LYS A 105 0.51 -13.64 -6.05
C LYS A 105 -0.17 -12.30 -6.39
N GLY A 106 0.16 -11.22 -5.70
CA GLY A 106 -0.49 -9.93 -5.93
C GLY A 106 -1.99 -9.95 -5.60
N VAL A 107 -2.82 -9.40 -6.48
CA VAL A 107 -4.27 -9.41 -6.37
C VAL A 107 -4.88 -10.40 -7.36
N SER A 108 -6.12 -10.84 -7.11
CA SER A 108 -6.88 -11.65 -8.07
C SER A 108 -7.25 -10.85 -9.32
N ASP A 109 -7.53 -11.54 -10.42
CA ASP A 109 -8.00 -10.88 -11.67
C ASP A 109 -9.32 -10.12 -11.44
N GLU A 110 -10.21 -10.66 -10.60
CA GLU A 110 -11.45 -9.96 -10.22
C GLU A 110 -11.17 -8.61 -9.56
N VAL A 111 -10.23 -8.54 -8.62
CA VAL A 111 -9.82 -7.29 -7.97
C VAL A 111 -9.16 -6.35 -8.96
N SER A 112 -8.23 -6.85 -9.77
CA SER A 112 -7.52 -6.06 -10.78
C SER A 112 -8.48 -5.43 -11.78
N ASN A 113 -9.49 -6.16 -12.24
CA ASN A 113 -10.47 -5.67 -13.22
C ASN A 113 -11.39 -4.56 -12.68
N LYS A 114 -11.51 -4.43 -11.37
CA LYS A 114 -12.30 -3.35 -10.72
C LYS A 114 -11.53 -2.05 -10.56
N ILE A 115 -10.21 -2.04 -10.81
CA ILE A 115 -9.36 -0.87 -10.61
C ILE A 115 -8.85 -0.37 -11.97
N LYS A 116 -9.21 0.87 -12.32
CA LYS A 116 -8.84 1.47 -13.60
C LYS A 116 -7.39 1.95 -13.65
N ASN A 117 -6.91 2.54 -12.55
CA ASN A 117 -5.57 3.12 -12.51
C ASN A 117 -4.58 2.07 -12.03
N THR A 118 -3.72 1.61 -12.90
CA THR A 118 -2.65 0.66 -12.57
C THR A 118 -1.29 1.30 -12.76
N LEU A 119 -0.34 0.97 -11.89
CA LEU A 119 1.02 1.49 -11.89
C LEU A 119 2.02 0.35 -11.75
N THR A 120 3.19 0.50 -12.33
CA THR A 120 4.30 -0.44 -12.15
C THR A 120 5.57 0.25 -11.65
N ILE A 121 6.33 -0.46 -10.82
CA ILE A 121 7.74 -0.16 -10.56
C ILE A 121 8.54 -0.98 -11.58
N PRO A 122 9.26 -0.33 -12.52
CA PRO A 122 10.04 -1.07 -13.51
C PRO A 122 11.15 -1.88 -12.84
N LEU A 123 11.28 -3.11 -13.26
CA LEU A 123 12.32 -4.03 -12.80
C LEU A 123 13.14 -4.53 -13.99
N LYS A 124 14.36 -4.99 -13.71
CA LYS A 124 15.18 -5.66 -14.72
C LYS A 124 14.47 -6.95 -15.19
N GLU A 125 14.64 -7.30 -16.45
CA GLU A 125 14.21 -8.60 -17.00
C GLU A 125 14.66 -9.74 -16.06
N ASN A 126 13.78 -10.72 -15.91
CA ASN A 126 13.97 -11.89 -15.01
C ASN A 126 13.86 -11.59 -13.49
N CYS A 127 13.61 -10.36 -13.07
CA CYS A 127 13.21 -10.06 -11.71
C CYS A 127 11.68 -10.09 -11.58
N ARG A 128 11.16 -10.90 -10.65
CA ARG A 128 9.70 -11.10 -10.53
C ARG A 128 9.00 -9.96 -9.82
N SER A 129 9.52 -9.54 -8.68
CA SER A 129 8.94 -8.51 -7.82
C SER A 129 9.95 -8.01 -6.80
N LEU A 130 9.66 -6.86 -6.21
CA LEU A 130 10.33 -6.37 -5.01
C LEU A 130 9.63 -6.87 -3.75
N ASN A 131 10.35 -6.83 -2.63
CA ASN A 131 9.73 -6.95 -1.31
C ASN A 131 8.61 -5.91 -1.15
N LEU A 132 7.51 -6.31 -0.51
CA LEU A 132 6.32 -5.49 -0.36
C LEU A 132 6.63 -4.15 0.35
N ALA A 133 7.36 -4.18 1.46
CA ALA A 133 7.71 -2.96 2.19
C ALA A 133 8.61 -2.02 1.36
N ASN A 134 9.53 -2.56 0.57
CA ASN A 134 10.37 -1.77 -0.33
C ASN A 134 9.53 -1.10 -1.42
N SER A 135 8.56 -1.79 -1.98
CA SER A 135 7.62 -1.22 -2.96
C SER A 135 6.81 -0.06 -2.36
N VAL A 136 6.32 -0.24 -1.15
CA VAL A 136 5.61 0.81 -0.41
C VAL A 136 6.50 2.04 -0.20
N ALA A 137 7.76 1.84 0.20
CA ALA A 137 8.69 2.95 0.42
C ALA A 137 8.98 3.75 -0.87
N ILE A 138 9.23 3.06 -1.98
CA ILE A 138 9.49 3.68 -3.30
C ILE A 138 8.30 4.55 -3.72
N ILE A 139 7.11 4.00 -3.68
CA ILE A 139 5.89 4.72 -4.10
C ILE A 139 5.58 5.89 -3.17
N SER A 140 5.72 5.71 -1.85
CA SER A 140 5.50 6.78 -0.87
C SER A 140 6.48 7.95 -1.06
N ALA A 141 7.74 7.67 -1.37
CA ALA A 141 8.75 8.68 -1.65
C ALA A 141 8.42 9.47 -2.91
N GLU A 142 8.02 8.80 -3.99
CA GLU A 142 7.66 9.48 -5.25
C GLU A 142 6.39 10.33 -5.10
N ILE A 143 5.35 9.81 -4.43
CA ILE A 143 4.14 10.60 -4.15
C ILE A 143 4.50 11.87 -3.37
N SER A 144 5.30 11.73 -2.31
CA SER A 144 5.73 12.88 -1.51
C SER A 144 6.50 13.89 -2.36
N LYS A 145 7.45 13.44 -3.18
CA LYS A 145 8.23 14.27 -4.08
C LYS A 145 7.35 15.03 -5.07
N GLN A 146 6.43 14.34 -5.77
CA GLN A 146 5.52 14.98 -6.73
C GLN A 146 4.59 16.02 -6.09
N ASN A 147 4.33 15.89 -4.81
CA ASN A 147 3.48 16.80 -4.04
C ASN A 147 4.29 17.76 -3.13
N ASN A 148 5.55 18.01 -3.47
CA ASN A 148 6.44 18.92 -2.77
C ASN A 148 6.58 18.64 -1.27
N TYR A 149 6.49 17.35 -0.89
CA TYR A 149 6.54 16.86 0.50
C TYR A 149 5.49 17.48 1.45
N ASN A 150 4.36 17.97 0.90
CA ASN A 150 3.29 18.58 1.69
C ASN A 150 2.64 17.65 2.73
N ASN A 151 2.85 16.33 2.60
CA ASN A 151 2.43 15.36 3.62
C ASN A 151 3.35 15.32 4.84
N LEU A 152 4.56 15.87 4.77
CA LEU A 152 5.57 15.79 5.83
C LEU A 152 5.69 17.09 6.67
N ILE A 153 5.04 18.15 6.22
CA ILE A 153 5.09 19.47 6.84
C ILE A 153 3.86 19.69 7.73
#